data_4fb5aa2f24f42290230603442aac03ec
#
_entry.id   4fb5aa2f24f42290230603442aac03ec
#
_cell.length_a   1.000
_cell.length_b   1.000
_cell.length_c   1.000
_cell.angle_alpha   90.00
_cell.angle_beta   90.00
_cell.angle_gamma   90.00
#
_symmetry.space_group_name_H-M   'P 1'
#
loop_
_entity.id
_entity.type
_entity.pdbx_description
1 polymer ?
#
loop_
_entity_poly.entity_id
_entity_poly.type
_entity_poly.pdbx_seq_one_letter_code
_entity_poly.pdbx_strand_id
1 'polypeptide(L)'
;MLDKQHIIAETTRMFIQQGVRAIRMDDIASHMGISKRTLYELFGDKENLIGQCLAHHFESIDQLMKQRTMKARNVIEEFIYLLDDWDSIMDGNMKLMEGIKKFYPRIYEEATQDKEK
;
A
#
# COMPACT_ATOMS: atom_id res chain seq x y z
N MET A 1 6.61 20.73 1.75
CA MET A 1 5.20 20.76 2.10
C MET A 1 4.63 19.36 2.12
N LEU A 2 3.94 19.03 3.18
CA LEU A 2 3.39 17.69 3.38
C LEU A 2 2.07 17.58 2.63
N ASP A 3 1.98 16.68 1.66
CA ASP A 3 0.73 16.46 0.95
C ASP A 3 0.14 15.09 1.30
N LYS A 4 -1.11 14.91 0.90
CA LYS A 4 -1.88 13.71 1.20
C LYS A 4 -1.22 12.46 0.60
N GLN A 5 -0.70 12.57 -0.61
CA GLN A 5 -0.05 11.44 -1.29
C GLN A 5 1.21 10.99 -0.57
N HIS A 6 1.98 11.93 -0.04
CA HIS A 6 3.18 11.60 0.73
C HIS A 6 2.81 10.83 2.00
N ILE A 7 1.74 11.25 2.68
CA ILE A 7 1.26 10.57 3.88
C ILE A 7 0.82 9.15 3.54
N ILE A 8 0.08 8.98 2.46
CA ILE A 8 -0.37 7.67 2.00
C ILE A 8 0.82 6.76 1.71
N ALA A 9 1.81 7.24 0.98
CA ALA A 9 2.99 6.46 0.61
C ALA A 9 3.78 6.02 1.84
N GLU A 10 4.05 6.93 2.78
CA GLU A 10 4.79 6.61 4.00
C GLU A 10 4.01 5.67 4.91
N THR A 11 2.71 5.90 5.04
CA THR A 11 1.85 5.05 5.87
C THR A 11 1.77 3.63 5.30
N THR A 12 1.67 3.51 3.98
CA THR A 12 1.67 2.21 3.32
C THR A 12 2.94 1.44 3.65
N ARG A 13 4.08 2.12 3.60
CA ARG A 13 5.37 1.51 3.94
C ARG A 13 5.40 1.04 5.39
N MET A 14 4.87 1.84 6.31
CA MET A 14 4.78 1.47 7.73
C MET A 14 3.90 0.23 7.93
N PHE A 15 2.76 0.18 7.25
CA PHE A 15 1.85 -0.98 7.32
C PHE A 15 2.51 -2.25 6.78
N ILE A 16 3.27 -2.15 5.71
CA ILE A 16 3.97 -3.30 5.13
C ILE A 16 5.05 -3.81 6.09
N GLN A 17 5.80 -2.90 6.71
CA GLN A 17 6.90 -3.26 7.59
C GLN A 17 6.44 -3.80 8.95
N GLN A 18 5.38 -3.21 9.51
CA GLN A 18 4.99 -3.48 10.90
C GLN A 18 3.60 -4.10 11.05
N GLY A 19 2.80 -4.12 9.99
CA GLY A 19 1.43 -4.62 10.00
C GLY A 19 0.42 -3.52 10.33
N VAL A 20 -0.78 -3.66 9.77
CA VAL A 20 -1.83 -2.63 9.89
C VAL A 20 -2.33 -2.49 11.33
N ARG A 21 -2.33 -3.57 12.10
CA ARG A 21 -2.83 -3.52 13.48
C ARG A 21 -1.87 -2.82 14.43
N ALA A 22 -0.57 -3.03 14.23
CA ALA A 22 0.47 -2.48 15.11
C ALA A 22 0.59 -0.97 15.01
N ILE A 23 0.19 -0.38 13.89
CA ILE A 23 0.33 1.06 13.62
C ILE A 23 -0.96 1.79 13.99
N ARG A 24 -0.84 2.78 14.86
CA ARG A 24 -1.98 3.60 15.29
C ARG A 24 -1.94 4.95 14.58
N MET A 25 -3.08 5.64 14.56
CA MET A 25 -3.13 7.00 14.01
C MET A 25 -2.13 7.92 14.72
N ASP A 26 -1.94 7.75 16.02
CA ASP A 26 -0.92 8.51 16.78
C ASP A 26 0.48 8.30 16.23
N ASP A 27 0.81 7.05 15.90
CA ASP A 27 2.12 6.69 15.34
C ASP A 27 2.34 7.35 13.99
N ILE A 28 1.31 7.35 13.16
CA ILE A 28 1.37 7.95 11.83
C ILE A 28 1.58 9.46 11.94
N ALA A 29 0.78 10.12 12.77
CA ALA A 29 0.88 11.56 12.98
C ALA A 29 2.27 11.94 13.49
N SER A 30 2.79 11.20 14.46
CA SER A 30 4.11 11.41 15.02
C SER A 30 5.20 11.25 13.96
N HIS A 31 5.13 10.18 13.18
CA HIS A 31 6.10 9.91 12.11
C HIS A 31 6.11 11.01 11.05
N MET A 32 4.93 11.52 10.72
CA MET A 32 4.79 12.56 9.69
C MET A 32 5.02 13.98 10.21
N GLY A 33 5.14 14.14 11.53
CA GLY A 33 5.32 15.46 12.12
C GLY A 33 4.10 16.34 12.06
N ILE A 34 2.91 15.76 12.07
CA ILE A 34 1.63 16.50 12.05
C ILE A 34 0.82 16.14 13.28
N SER A 35 -0.19 16.96 13.58
CA SER A 35 -1.09 16.66 14.69
C SER A 35 -2.05 15.52 14.32
N LYS A 36 -2.49 14.80 15.34
CA LYS A 36 -3.50 13.76 15.17
C LYS A 36 -4.77 14.34 14.54
N ARG A 37 -5.15 15.55 14.98
CA ARG A 37 -6.32 16.26 14.44
C ARG A 37 -6.19 16.47 12.93
N THR A 38 -5.03 16.94 12.46
CA THR A 38 -4.79 17.16 11.04
C THR A 38 -4.93 15.85 10.27
N LEU A 39 -4.38 14.76 10.81
CA LEU A 39 -4.47 13.46 10.17
C LEU A 39 -5.94 13.02 10.04
N TYR A 40 -6.75 13.17 11.08
CA TYR A 40 -8.16 12.84 11.02
C TYR A 40 -8.95 13.75 10.08
N GLU A 41 -8.58 15.02 9.99
CA GLU A 41 -9.20 15.92 9.03
C GLU A 41 -8.96 15.50 7.59
N LEU A 42 -7.76 14.98 7.30
CA LEU A 42 -7.39 14.55 5.96
C LEU A 42 -8.04 13.22 5.54
N PHE A 43 -8.18 12.28 6.47
CA PHE A 43 -8.58 10.91 6.13
C PHE A 43 -9.86 10.42 6.79
N GLY A 44 -10.34 11.11 7.79
CA GLY A 44 -11.56 10.74 8.50
C GLY A 44 -11.31 9.72 9.61
N ASP A 45 -10.90 8.51 9.23
CA ASP A 45 -10.57 7.47 10.21
C ASP A 45 -9.50 6.54 9.66
N LYS A 46 -9.07 5.59 10.50
CA LYS A 46 -8.01 4.66 10.11
C LYS A 46 -8.45 3.73 8.97
N GLU A 47 -9.70 3.29 8.98
CA GLU A 47 -10.21 2.41 7.93
C GLU A 47 -10.14 3.07 6.56
N ASN A 48 -10.54 4.34 6.48
CA ASN A 48 -10.46 5.09 5.25
C ASN A 48 -9.00 5.25 4.78
N LEU A 49 -8.11 5.52 5.73
CA LEU A 49 -6.68 5.63 5.43
C LEU A 49 -6.13 4.29 4.91
N ILE A 50 -6.49 3.19 5.53
CA ILE A 50 -6.08 1.84 5.07
C ILE A 50 -6.55 1.59 3.65
N GLY A 51 -7.81 1.95 3.34
CA GLY A 51 -8.36 1.80 2.00
C GLY A 51 -7.55 2.57 0.96
N GLN A 52 -7.17 3.81 1.28
CA GLN A 52 -6.38 4.62 0.37
C GLN A 52 -4.94 4.10 0.23
N CYS A 53 -4.37 3.58 1.32
CA CYS A 53 -3.05 2.94 1.27
C CYS A 53 -3.07 1.69 0.41
N LEU A 54 -4.13 0.90 0.49
CA LEU A 54 -4.27 -0.30 -0.31
C LEU A 54 -4.38 0.03 -1.80
N ALA A 55 -5.17 1.05 -2.14
CA ALA A 55 -5.28 1.52 -3.52
C ALA A 55 -3.92 2.00 -4.05
N HIS A 56 -3.21 2.75 -3.23
CA HIS A 56 -1.86 3.22 -3.57
C HIS A 56 -0.89 2.03 -3.80
N HIS A 57 -0.98 1.03 -2.95
CA HIS A 57 -0.13 -0.16 -3.04
C HIS A 57 -0.35 -0.91 -4.36
N PHE A 58 -1.62 -1.13 -4.73
CA PHE A 58 -1.94 -1.80 -5.98
C PHE A 58 -1.47 -1.00 -7.19
N GLU A 59 -1.67 0.31 -7.16
CA GLU A 59 -1.20 1.17 -8.24
C GLU A 59 0.31 1.17 -8.36
N SER A 60 1.02 1.15 -7.23
CA SER A 60 2.49 1.09 -7.22
C SER A 60 3.00 -0.19 -7.87
N ILE A 61 2.35 -1.33 -7.57
CA ILE A 61 2.71 -2.60 -8.19
C ILE A 61 2.45 -2.57 -9.69
N ASP A 62 1.28 -2.04 -10.09
CA ASP A 62 0.90 -1.92 -11.49
C ASP A 62 1.93 -1.08 -12.28
N GLN A 63 2.32 0.06 -11.72
CA GLN A 63 3.31 0.92 -12.35
C GLN A 63 4.68 0.25 -12.45
N LEU A 64 5.07 -0.48 -11.41
CA LEU A 64 6.34 -1.21 -11.43
C LEU A 64 6.35 -2.25 -12.55
N MET A 65 5.27 -3.01 -12.67
CA MET A 65 5.14 -4.02 -13.74
C MET A 65 5.20 -3.38 -15.12
N LYS A 66 4.52 -2.26 -15.31
CA LYS A 66 4.54 -1.52 -16.57
C LYS A 66 5.93 -1.02 -16.92
N GLN A 67 6.66 -0.50 -15.93
CA GLN A 67 8.04 -0.03 -16.14
C GLN A 67 8.96 -1.17 -16.56
N ARG A 68 8.82 -2.32 -15.91
CA ARG A 68 9.64 -3.49 -16.25
C ARG A 68 9.35 -3.97 -17.67
N THR A 69 8.08 -4.01 -18.05
CA THR A 69 7.66 -4.38 -19.40
C THR A 69 8.22 -3.42 -20.43
N MET A 70 8.18 -2.12 -20.16
CA MET A 70 8.70 -1.09 -21.08
C MET A 70 10.23 -1.16 -21.26
N LYS A 71 10.96 -1.55 -20.20
CA LYS A 71 12.41 -1.68 -20.26
C LYS A 71 12.86 -2.95 -20.97
N ALA A 72 12.02 -3.98 -21.00
CA ALA A 72 12.37 -5.26 -21.55
C ALA A 72 12.47 -5.18 -23.08
N ARG A 73 13.55 -5.73 -23.64
CA ARG A 73 13.75 -5.79 -25.10
C ARG A 73 13.01 -6.97 -25.73
N ASN A 74 12.68 -7.95 -24.91
CA ASN A 74 12.01 -9.16 -25.39
C ASN A 74 11.32 -9.84 -24.20
N VAL A 75 10.57 -10.90 -24.50
CA VAL A 75 9.78 -11.65 -23.51
C VAL A 75 10.68 -12.26 -22.42
N ILE A 76 11.88 -12.70 -22.79
CA ILE A 76 12.81 -13.32 -21.82
C ILE A 76 13.28 -12.30 -20.80
N GLU A 77 13.67 -11.10 -21.23
CA GLU A 77 14.06 -10.03 -20.32
C GLU A 77 12.91 -9.60 -19.40
N GLU A 78 11.72 -9.50 -19.97
CA GLU A 78 10.52 -9.18 -19.18
C GLU A 78 10.32 -10.18 -18.05
N PHE A 79 10.45 -11.46 -18.36
CA PHE A 79 10.31 -12.52 -17.36
C PHE A 79 11.40 -12.44 -16.28
N ILE A 80 12.64 -12.17 -16.67
CA ILE A 80 13.74 -12.02 -15.72
C ILE A 80 13.51 -10.85 -14.78
N TYR A 81 13.05 -9.71 -15.29
CA TYR A 81 12.76 -8.54 -14.46
C TYR A 81 11.64 -8.83 -13.45
N LEU A 82 10.61 -9.56 -13.88
CA LEU A 82 9.53 -9.96 -12.99
C LEU A 82 10.02 -10.88 -11.88
N LEU A 83 10.91 -11.83 -12.21
CA LEU A 83 11.48 -12.74 -11.20
C LEU A 83 12.33 -12.00 -10.18
N ASP A 84 13.12 -11.03 -10.62
CA ASP A 84 13.98 -10.24 -9.71
C ASP A 84 13.16 -9.49 -8.66
N ASP A 85 12.00 -8.99 -9.05
CA ASP A 85 11.15 -8.21 -8.15
C ASP A 85 10.15 -9.08 -7.37
N TRP A 86 9.96 -10.33 -7.78
CA TRP A 86 8.87 -11.19 -7.32
C TRP A 86 8.85 -11.38 -5.80
N ASP A 87 9.98 -11.78 -5.22
CA ASP A 87 10.05 -12.06 -3.79
C ASP A 87 9.73 -10.83 -2.96
N SER A 88 10.27 -9.69 -3.33
CA SER A 88 10.05 -8.44 -2.61
C SER A 88 8.58 -8.00 -2.70
N ILE A 89 8.01 -8.06 -3.90
CA ILE A 89 6.61 -7.67 -4.12
C ILE A 89 5.67 -8.61 -3.38
N MET A 90 5.89 -9.91 -3.48
CA MET A 90 5.00 -10.89 -2.86
C MET A 90 5.07 -10.87 -1.35
N ASP A 91 6.26 -10.70 -0.78
CA ASP A 91 6.40 -10.65 0.68
C ASP A 91 5.65 -9.45 1.27
N GLY A 92 5.88 -8.27 0.74
CA GLY A 92 5.19 -7.06 1.19
C GLY A 92 3.69 -7.13 0.98
N ASN A 93 3.28 -7.62 -0.20
CA ASN A 93 1.87 -7.74 -0.53
C ASN A 93 1.16 -8.74 0.39
N MET A 94 1.76 -9.88 0.65
CA MET A 94 1.16 -10.89 1.52
C MET A 94 0.98 -10.39 2.95
N LYS A 95 1.99 -9.74 3.49
CA LYS A 95 1.91 -9.19 4.84
C LYS A 95 0.80 -8.16 4.96
N LEU A 96 0.73 -7.24 4.01
CA LEU A 96 -0.29 -6.20 4.01
C LEU A 96 -1.68 -6.80 3.86
N MET A 97 -1.86 -7.68 2.88
CA MET A 97 -3.17 -8.28 2.59
C MET A 97 -3.67 -9.17 3.72
N GLU A 98 -2.79 -9.97 4.32
CA GLU A 98 -3.16 -10.83 5.45
C GLU A 98 -3.65 -10.00 6.63
N GLY A 99 -2.94 -8.92 6.95
CA GLY A 99 -3.33 -8.03 8.04
C GLY A 99 -4.67 -7.36 7.78
N ILE A 100 -4.88 -6.86 6.58
CA ILE A 100 -6.13 -6.20 6.24
C ILE A 100 -7.29 -7.21 6.25
N LYS A 101 -7.09 -8.39 5.69
CA LYS A 101 -8.11 -9.44 5.67
C LYS A 101 -8.52 -9.84 7.09
N LYS A 102 -7.53 -9.97 7.98
CA LYS A 102 -7.78 -10.43 9.35
C LYS A 102 -8.44 -9.36 10.22
N PHE A 103 -7.97 -8.13 10.16
CA PHE A 103 -8.38 -7.08 11.08
C PHE A 103 -9.36 -6.07 10.48
N TYR A 104 -9.44 -5.98 9.16
CA TYR A 104 -10.31 -5.04 8.44
C TYR A 104 -10.95 -5.74 7.24
N PRO A 105 -11.73 -6.82 7.48
CA PRO A 105 -12.26 -7.66 6.40
C PRO A 105 -13.14 -6.91 5.40
N ARG A 106 -13.87 -5.90 5.85
CA ARG A 106 -14.73 -5.11 4.95
C ARG A 106 -13.90 -4.38 3.90
N ILE A 107 -12.77 -3.80 4.32
CA ILE A 107 -11.87 -3.10 3.39
C ILE A 107 -11.27 -4.09 2.39
N TYR A 108 -10.90 -5.26 2.86
CA TYR A 108 -10.36 -6.31 2.01
C TYR A 108 -11.39 -6.74 0.95
N GLU A 109 -12.64 -6.95 1.36
CA GLU A 109 -13.71 -7.34 0.45
C GLU A 109 -13.97 -6.27 -0.61
N GLU A 110 -14.09 -5.01 -0.21
CA GLU A 110 -14.32 -3.90 -1.13
C GLU A 110 -13.21 -3.81 -2.17
N ALA A 111 -11.95 -3.92 -1.74
CA ALA A 111 -10.80 -3.82 -2.63
C ALA A 111 -10.74 -4.99 -3.62
N THR A 112 -11.03 -6.21 -3.16
CA THR A 112 -10.95 -7.39 -4.03
C THR A 112 -12.14 -7.51 -4.97
N GLN A 113 -13.32 -7.07 -4.58
CA GLN A 113 -14.49 -7.05 -5.45
C GLN A 113 -14.28 -6.15 -6.66
N ASP A 114 -13.69 -4.98 -6.45
CA ASP A 114 -13.41 -4.06 -7.55
C ASP A 114 -12.47 -4.68 -8.58
N LYS A 115 -11.59 -5.56 -8.16
CA LYS A 115 -10.66 -6.23 -9.07
C LYS A 115 -11.29 -7.35 -9.90
N GLU A 116 -12.35 -7.95 -9.40
CA GLU A 116 -13.04 -9.04 -10.10
C GLU A 116 -13.95 -8.54 -11.22
N LYS A 117 -14.18 -7.25 -11.25
CA LYS A 117 -14.93 -6.62 -12.32
C LYS A 117 -14.00 -6.21 -13.45
#